data_1b0a3a73a5f0337b10ca80c49b6fd841
#
_entry.id   1b0a3a73a5f0337b10ca80c49b6fd841
#
_cell.length_a   1.000
_cell.length_b   1.000
_cell.length_c   1.000
_cell.angle_alpha   90.00
_cell.angle_beta   90.00
_cell.angle_gamma   90.00
#
_symmetry.space_group_name_H-M   'P 1'
#
loop_
_entity.id
_entity.type
_entity.pdbx_description
1 polymer ?
#
loop_
_entity_poly.entity_id
_entity_poly.type
_entity_poly.pdbx_seq_one_letter_code
_entity_poly.pdbx_strand_id
1 'polypeptide(L)'
;MSILASRDKLRAVVPDLTNRPRQLVFLTPIDSQLNDFLNEIHQIVRMEPSIVEHIDEDLDLHAKKKRLLRLADERFLAGQTPDLPKLELQLRELKIDDIELETGRPRTEAYIVYLFLMLRGWCGGCKDQHARLLLEESMTLKLWLEDLGLELPPASTLSDNLNAVSNSTRSQIHQVQLRYILHRGLDDFQKCFIDSTAVEANTERPTDSSILVRLIGRVCTIGGNLHRLDLPDMNQSGLLEQQQELRGLSQQIDFLNGKARTEARRKKLYFQLLRRVGRLRKRLLRDLESVRRNLESRTDLPPSRRLKGEEALWLIAEDLSALEQAANVCQRRVMEQEKVPVAEKIISLSDSDASFIVKGGWNTVVGYRPQLARSGRGFVTALLLPLGNAAEVRTL
;
A
#
# COMPACT_ATOMS: atom_id res chain seq x y z
N MET A 1 -9.87 6.78 38.35
CA MET A 1 -10.74 6.12 37.40
C MET A 1 -10.05 6.21 36.03
N SER A 2 -9.54 5.28 35.38
CA SER A 2 -9.72 3.89 35.58
C SER A 2 -9.03 3.12 34.45
N ILE A 3 -7.93 2.54 34.75
CA ILE A 3 -7.33 1.47 33.94
C ILE A 3 -8.32 0.29 33.81
N LEU A 4 -9.24 0.13 34.76
CA LEU A 4 -10.27 -0.90 34.74
C LEU A 4 -11.39 -0.67 33.70
N ALA A 5 -11.77 0.58 33.43
CA ALA A 5 -12.75 0.88 32.39
C ALA A 5 -12.22 0.64 30.96
N SER A 6 -10.90 0.73 30.77
CA SER A 6 -10.23 0.35 29.53
C SER A 6 -10.23 -1.16 29.33
N ARG A 7 -10.02 -1.95 30.38
CA ARG A 7 -10.05 -3.42 30.31
C ARG A 7 -11.46 -3.99 30.07
N ASP A 8 -12.49 -3.36 30.59
CA ASP A 8 -13.88 -3.79 30.33
C ASP A 8 -14.32 -3.42 28.90
N LYS A 9 -13.80 -2.32 28.32
CA LYS A 9 -13.98 -2.02 26.90
C LYS A 9 -13.21 -2.99 25.99
N LEU A 10 -12.02 -3.42 26.40
CA LEU A 10 -11.25 -4.48 25.69
C LEU A 10 -11.98 -5.83 25.73
N ARG A 11 -12.69 -6.16 26.83
CA ARG A 11 -13.51 -7.38 26.90
C ARG A 11 -14.71 -7.35 25.94
N ALA A 12 -15.25 -6.19 25.63
CA ALA A 12 -16.30 -6.04 24.62
C ALA A 12 -15.79 -6.13 23.17
N VAL A 13 -14.46 -6.02 22.97
CA VAL A 13 -13.81 -6.06 21.64
C VAL A 13 -13.38 -7.46 21.24
N VAL A 14 -13.15 -8.35 22.21
CA VAL A 14 -12.89 -9.77 21.96
C VAL A 14 -14.23 -10.50 22.06
N PRO A 15 -14.78 -11.04 20.97
CA PRO A 15 -16.04 -11.79 21.05
C PRO A 15 -15.88 -12.90 22.08
N ASP A 16 -16.97 -13.29 22.73
CA ASP A 16 -16.94 -14.37 23.71
C ASP A 16 -16.42 -15.65 23.08
N LEU A 17 -15.10 -15.84 23.21
CA LEU A 17 -14.38 -16.95 22.63
C LEU A 17 -14.76 -18.30 23.27
N THR A 18 -15.65 -18.29 24.26
CA THR A 18 -16.22 -19.51 24.88
C THR A 18 -17.42 -20.04 24.09
N ASN A 19 -18.10 -19.17 23.31
CA ASN A 19 -19.16 -19.61 22.43
C ASN A 19 -18.59 -20.43 21.27
N ARG A 20 -19.05 -21.65 21.14
CA ARG A 20 -18.75 -22.46 19.95
C ARG A 20 -19.75 -22.11 18.87
N PRO A 21 -19.27 -21.75 17.64
CA PRO A 21 -20.17 -21.59 16.52
C PRO A 21 -21.03 -22.84 16.32
N ARG A 22 -22.26 -22.63 15.84
CA ARG A 22 -23.16 -23.75 15.54
C ARG A 22 -22.51 -24.70 14.54
N GLN A 23 -22.79 -25.99 14.69
CA GLN A 23 -22.43 -26.95 13.65
C GLN A 23 -23.24 -26.64 12.39
N LEU A 24 -22.56 -26.15 11.35
CA LEU A 24 -23.17 -25.85 10.06
C LEU A 24 -23.21 -27.12 9.21
N VAL A 25 -24.30 -27.30 8.50
CA VAL A 25 -24.38 -28.34 7.44
C VAL A 25 -23.81 -27.70 6.18
N PHE A 26 -22.65 -28.17 5.72
CA PHE A 26 -21.98 -27.62 4.56
C PHE A 26 -22.54 -28.22 3.27
N LEU A 27 -22.86 -27.36 2.34
CA LEU A 27 -23.40 -27.73 1.02
C LEU A 27 -22.29 -28.12 0.03
N THR A 28 -21.07 -27.58 0.25
CA THR A 28 -19.94 -27.81 -0.66
C THR A 28 -18.63 -28.12 0.11
N PRO A 29 -17.67 -28.80 -0.52
CA PRO A 29 -16.33 -29.01 0.07
C PRO A 29 -15.62 -27.70 0.42
N ILE A 30 -15.86 -26.63 -0.33
CA ILE A 30 -15.28 -25.30 -0.08
C ILE A 30 -15.82 -24.71 1.23
N ASP A 31 -17.11 -24.84 1.51
CA ASP A 31 -17.71 -24.38 2.75
C ASP A 31 -17.13 -25.12 3.96
N SER A 32 -16.90 -26.44 3.84
CA SER A 32 -16.24 -27.22 4.87
C SER A 32 -14.81 -26.73 5.13
N GLN A 33 -14.02 -26.52 4.08
CA GLN A 33 -12.65 -26.00 4.18
C GLN A 33 -12.62 -24.60 4.78
N LEU A 34 -13.55 -23.73 4.40
CA LEU A 34 -13.67 -22.39 4.97
C LEU A 34 -14.00 -22.47 6.47
N ASN A 35 -14.92 -23.34 6.87
CA ASN A 35 -15.25 -23.51 8.27
C ASN A 35 -14.06 -24.03 9.09
N ASP A 36 -13.32 -25.02 8.58
CA ASP A 36 -12.12 -25.54 9.24
C ASP A 36 -11.07 -24.43 9.40
N PHE A 37 -10.89 -23.62 8.38
CA PHE A 37 -10.00 -22.46 8.40
C PHE A 37 -10.45 -21.41 9.45
N LEU A 38 -11.75 -21.09 9.52
CA LEU A 38 -12.29 -20.15 10.50
C LEU A 38 -12.14 -20.68 11.93
N ASN A 39 -12.37 -21.98 12.13
CA ASN A 39 -12.15 -22.63 13.42
C ASN A 39 -10.67 -22.55 13.86
N GLU A 40 -9.74 -22.78 12.94
CA GLU A 40 -8.31 -22.70 13.24
C GLU A 40 -7.89 -21.27 13.60
N ILE A 41 -8.34 -20.27 12.87
CA ILE A 41 -8.12 -18.85 13.20
C ILE A 41 -8.65 -18.54 14.61
N HIS A 42 -9.85 -18.99 14.90
CA HIS A 42 -10.46 -18.76 16.21
C HIS A 42 -9.66 -19.42 17.34
N GLN A 43 -9.16 -20.65 17.12
CA GLN A 43 -8.30 -21.32 18.09
C GLN A 43 -6.97 -20.58 18.32
N ILE A 44 -6.35 -20.03 17.27
CA ILE A 44 -5.14 -19.22 17.40
C ILE A 44 -5.40 -18.03 18.32
N VAL A 45 -6.47 -17.28 18.10
CA VAL A 45 -6.82 -16.11 18.93
C VAL A 45 -7.17 -16.50 20.35
N ARG A 46 -7.85 -17.66 20.57
CA ARG A 46 -8.12 -18.18 21.92
C ARG A 46 -6.87 -18.49 22.71
N MET A 47 -5.86 -19.05 22.05
CA MET A 47 -4.60 -19.38 22.70
C MET A 47 -3.70 -18.16 22.93
N GLU A 48 -3.75 -17.21 22.01
CA GLU A 48 -2.89 -16.02 22.02
C GLU A 48 -3.72 -14.75 21.72
N PRO A 49 -4.49 -14.24 22.68
CA PRO A 49 -5.33 -13.06 22.51
C PRO A 49 -4.53 -11.78 22.14
N SER A 50 -3.24 -11.75 22.44
CA SER A 50 -2.33 -10.64 22.14
C SER A 50 -2.33 -10.23 20.66
N ILE A 51 -2.66 -11.13 19.74
CA ILE A 51 -2.84 -10.81 18.33
C ILE A 51 -3.87 -9.69 18.14
N VAL A 52 -5.02 -9.85 18.77
CA VAL A 52 -6.13 -8.89 18.67
C VAL A 52 -5.79 -7.60 19.41
N GLU A 53 -5.09 -7.70 20.54
CA GLU A 53 -4.63 -6.54 21.31
C GLU A 53 -3.68 -5.66 20.50
N HIS A 54 -2.69 -6.24 19.83
CA HIS A 54 -1.76 -5.47 18.99
C HIS A 54 -2.44 -4.81 17.78
N ILE A 55 -3.39 -5.49 17.17
CA ILE A 55 -4.19 -4.88 16.10
C ILE A 55 -5.02 -3.72 16.65
N ASP A 56 -5.62 -3.90 17.83
CA ASP A 56 -6.43 -2.88 18.48
C ASP A 56 -5.61 -1.63 18.82
N GLU A 57 -4.36 -1.79 19.29
CA GLU A 57 -3.42 -0.69 19.51
C GLU A 57 -3.15 0.11 18.23
N ASP A 58 -2.91 -0.58 17.10
CA ASP A 58 -2.70 0.08 15.80
C ASP A 58 -3.96 0.84 15.34
N LEU A 59 -5.14 0.23 15.51
CA LEU A 59 -6.43 0.86 15.17
C LEU A 59 -6.72 2.07 16.06
N ASP A 60 -6.39 1.98 17.35
CA ASP A 60 -6.52 3.08 18.30
C ASP A 60 -5.62 4.26 17.91
N LEU A 61 -4.35 3.99 17.63
CA LEU A 61 -3.42 4.99 17.15
C LEU A 61 -3.90 5.68 15.85
N HIS A 62 -4.41 4.90 14.92
CA HIS A 62 -4.96 5.43 13.67
C HIS A 62 -6.18 6.34 13.91
N ALA A 63 -7.08 5.93 14.79
CA ALA A 63 -8.24 6.72 15.18
C ALA A 63 -7.82 8.03 15.87
N LYS A 64 -6.83 7.96 16.78
CA LYS A 64 -6.27 9.13 17.48
C LYS A 64 -5.63 10.13 16.50
N LYS A 65 -4.88 9.64 15.50
CA LYS A 65 -4.31 10.52 14.45
C LYS A 65 -5.39 11.23 13.65
N LYS A 66 -6.47 10.53 13.29
CA LYS A 66 -7.62 11.16 12.63
C LYS A 66 -8.31 12.20 13.53
N ARG A 67 -8.46 11.90 14.82
CA ARG A 67 -9.05 12.84 15.79
C ARG A 67 -8.16 14.06 16.00
N LEU A 68 -6.85 13.88 16.08
CA LEU A 68 -5.88 14.98 16.18
C LEU A 68 -6.03 15.98 15.03
N LEU A 69 -6.14 15.49 13.80
CA LEU A 69 -6.37 16.35 12.64
C LEU A 69 -7.71 17.10 12.72
N ARG A 70 -8.78 16.45 13.15
CA ARG A 70 -10.09 17.12 13.33
C ARG A 70 -10.03 18.20 14.40
N LEU A 71 -9.41 17.92 15.54
CA LEU A 71 -9.24 18.91 16.62
C LEU A 71 -8.40 20.10 16.15
N ALA A 72 -7.38 19.88 15.33
CA ALA A 72 -6.61 20.96 14.74
C ALA A 72 -7.47 21.83 13.81
N ASP A 73 -8.31 21.21 12.98
CA ASP A 73 -9.24 21.93 12.11
C ASP A 73 -10.31 22.70 12.91
N GLU A 74 -10.89 22.10 13.96
CA GLU A 74 -11.88 22.72 14.85
C GLU A 74 -11.29 23.95 15.55
N ARG A 75 -10.06 23.86 16.10
CA ARG A 75 -9.34 24.98 16.71
C ARG A 75 -9.06 26.11 15.72
N PHE A 76 -8.65 25.74 14.51
CA PHE A 76 -8.42 26.70 13.44
C PHE A 76 -9.71 27.47 13.08
N LEU A 77 -10.82 26.77 12.94
CA LEU A 77 -12.13 27.39 12.68
C LEU A 77 -12.60 28.30 13.84
N ALA A 78 -12.14 28.02 15.07
CA ALA A 78 -12.36 28.87 16.24
C ALA A 78 -11.38 30.07 16.33
N GLY A 79 -10.56 30.32 15.30
CA GLY A 79 -9.61 31.41 15.21
C GLY A 79 -8.28 31.21 15.92
N GLN A 80 -7.94 29.98 16.29
CA GLN A 80 -6.65 29.63 16.88
C GLN A 80 -5.65 29.25 15.78
N THR A 81 -4.45 29.81 15.80
CA THR A 81 -3.40 29.47 14.84
C THR A 81 -2.77 28.11 15.24
N PRO A 82 -2.83 27.08 14.38
CA PRO A 82 -2.23 25.79 14.67
C PRO A 82 -0.71 25.85 14.54
N ASP A 83 -0.01 25.13 15.42
CA ASP A 83 1.42 24.84 15.29
C ASP A 83 1.58 23.62 14.35
N LEU A 84 1.74 23.88 13.05
CA LEU A 84 1.83 22.84 12.04
C LEU A 84 3.04 21.92 12.23
N PRO A 85 4.27 22.39 12.51
CA PRO A 85 5.42 21.52 12.79
C PRO A 85 5.18 20.58 13.96
N LYS A 86 4.55 21.06 15.04
CA LYS A 86 4.18 20.22 16.17
C LYS A 86 3.12 19.19 15.80
N LEU A 87 2.12 19.58 15.02
CA LEU A 87 1.07 18.68 14.52
C LEU A 87 1.67 17.57 13.65
N GLU A 88 2.56 17.91 12.73
CA GLU A 88 3.26 16.92 11.89
C GLU A 88 4.08 15.94 12.72
N LEU A 89 4.82 16.43 13.73
CA LEU A 89 5.60 15.59 14.63
C LEU A 89 4.67 14.60 15.34
N GLN A 90 3.58 15.08 15.93
CA GLN A 90 2.60 14.22 16.63
C GLN A 90 1.97 13.17 15.70
N LEU A 91 1.70 13.51 14.44
CA LEU A 91 1.15 12.55 13.46
C LEU A 91 2.15 11.44 13.09
N ARG A 92 3.46 11.69 13.26
CA ARG A 92 4.52 10.70 13.03
C ARG A 92 4.79 9.82 14.26
N GLU A 93 4.34 10.22 15.44
CA GLU A 93 4.52 9.44 16.66
C GLU A 93 3.84 8.07 16.57
N LEU A 94 4.47 7.08 17.21
CA LEU A 94 3.95 5.71 17.28
C LEU A 94 2.98 5.53 18.46
N LYS A 95 2.87 6.53 19.34
CA LYS A 95 1.99 6.51 20.51
C LYS A 95 1.48 7.93 20.79
N ILE A 96 0.18 8.07 20.94
CA ILE A 96 -0.49 9.33 21.27
C ILE A 96 -1.37 9.08 22.48
N ASP A 97 -0.93 9.53 23.66
CA ASP A 97 -1.64 9.24 24.91
C ASP A 97 -2.66 10.34 25.30
N ASP A 98 -2.45 11.58 24.85
CA ASP A 98 -3.20 12.76 25.30
C ASP A 98 -4.53 13.01 24.56
N ILE A 99 -4.94 12.10 23.68
CA ILE A 99 -6.16 12.27 22.89
C ILE A 99 -7.20 11.23 23.31
N GLU A 100 -8.29 11.73 23.90
CA GLU A 100 -9.48 10.91 24.13
C GLU A 100 -10.30 10.77 22.83
N LEU A 101 -10.68 9.54 22.52
CA LEU A 101 -11.61 9.25 21.44
C LEU A 101 -13.03 9.53 21.93
N GLU A 102 -13.76 10.31 21.15
CA GLU A 102 -15.18 10.58 21.44
C GLU A 102 -16.00 9.30 21.38
N THR A 103 -17.03 9.25 22.23
CA THR A 103 -18.09 8.25 22.11
C THR A 103 -18.87 8.52 20.82
N GLY A 104 -18.63 7.69 19.80
CA GLY A 104 -19.23 7.83 18.48
C GLY A 104 -19.60 6.46 17.92
N ARG A 105 -19.62 6.36 16.58
CA ARG A 105 -19.85 5.08 15.90
C ARG A 105 -18.81 4.05 16.40
N PRO A 106 -19.23 2.82 16.74
CA PRO A 106 -18.33 1.78 17.18
C PRO A 106 -17.18 1.59 16.16
N ARG A 107 -15.97 1.46 16.69
CA ARG A 107 -14.81 1.14 15.89
C ARG A 107 -14.95 -0.29 15.36
N THR A 108 -14.37 -0.58 14.20
CA THR A 108 -14.28 -1.95 13.69
C THR A 108 -13.53 -2.83 14.69
N GLU A 109 -14.10 -3.99 15.00
CA GLU A 109 -13.49 -4.97 15.88
C GLU A 109 -12.14 -5.45 15.33
N ALA A 110 -11.11 -5.46 16.15
CA ALA A 110 -9.77 -5.91 15.76
C ALA A 110 -9.76 -7.37 15.29
N TYR A 111 -10.64 -8.20 15.83
CA TYR A 111 -10.85 -9.58 15.39
C TYR A 111 -11.29 -9.67 13.92
N ILE A 112 -12.17 -8.78 13.46
CA ILE A 112 -12.60 -8.72 12.04
C ILE A 112 -11.42 -8.36 11.15
N VAL A 113 -10.57 -7.42 11.58
CA VAL A 113 -9.38 -7.03 10.82
C VAL A 113 -8.40 -8.21 10.74
N TYR A 114 -8.18 -8.93 11.84
CA TYR A 114 -7.36 -10.15 11.84
C TYR A 114 -7.94 -11.22 10.91
N LEU A 115 -9.22 -11.53 11.05
CA LEU A 115 -9.92 -12.50 10.21
C LEU A 115 -9.75 -12.16 8.73
N PHE A 116 -9.87 -10.88 8.38
CA PHE A 116 -9.75 -10.44 7.00
C PHE A 116 -8.32 -10.54 6.46
N LEU A 117 -7.32 -10.23 7.29
CA LEU A 117 -5.90 -10.45 6.95
C LEU A 117 -5.64 -11.92 6.61
N MET A 118 -6.21 -12.83 7.40
CA MET A 118 -6.03 -14.27 7.20
C MET A 118 -6.80 -14.77 5.97
N LEU A 119 -8.03 -14.30 5.75
CA LEU A 119 -8.83 -14.64 4.58
C LEU A 119 -8.16 -14.23 3.26
N ARG A 120 -7.49 -13.07 3.23
CA ARG A 120 -6.72 -12.68 2.04
C ARG A 120 -5.64 -13.70 1.69
N GLY A 121 -4.94 -14.22 2.70
CA GLY A 121 -3.96 -15.29 2.52
C GLY A 121 -4.60 -16.59 2.03
N TRP A 122 -5.72 -16.99 2.64
CA TRP A 122 -6.47 -18.19 2.26
C TRP A 122 -7.00 -18.14 0.82
N CYS A 123 -7.41 -16.96 0.35
CA CYS A 123 -7.83 -16.70 -1.03
C CYS A 123 -6.65 -16.54 -2.03
N GLY A 124 -5.42 -16.90 -1.65
CA GLY A 124 -4.26 -16.79 -2.51
C GLY A 124 -3.76 -15.36 -2.73
N GLY A 125 -3.95 -14.46 -1.75
CA GLY A 125 -3.50 -13.07 -1.82
C GLY A 125 -4.40 -12.18 -2.68
N CYS A 126 -5.70 -12.46 -2.75
CA CYS A 126 -6.64 -11.69 -3.53
C CYS A 126 -6.75 -10.22 -3.08
N LYS A 127 -7.22 -9.34 -3.98
CA LYS A 127 -7.50 -7.93 -3.66
C LYS A 127 -8.61 -7.84 -2.61
N ASP A 128 -8.58 -6.78 -1.80
CA ASP A 128 -9.56 -6.53 -0.73
C ASP A 128 -11.02 -6.64 -1.19
N GLN A 129 -11.31 -6.17 -2.40
CA GLN A 129 -12.64 -6.30 -3.00
C GLN A 129 -13.11 -7.74 -3.23
N HIS A 130 -12.21 -8.64 -3.65
CA HIS A 130 -12.55 -10.05 -3.86
C HIS A 130 -12.74 -10.81 -2.54
N ALA A 131 -11.87 -10.56 -1.56
CA ALA A 131 -12.05 -11.11 -0.23
C ALA A 131 -13.36 -10.66 0.39
N ARG A 132 -13.74 -9.39 0.17
CA ARG A 132 -15.01 -8.85 0.64
C ARG A 132 -16.22 -9.46 -0.06
N LEU A 133 -16.20 -9.64 -1.39
CA LEU A 133 -17.27 -10.32 -2.12
C LEU A 133 -17.49 -11.73 -1.58
N LEU A 134 -16.42 -12.46 -1.28
CA LEU A 134 -16.52 -13.77 -0.62
C LEU A 134 -17.19 -13.67 0.74
N LEU A 135 -16.87 -12.62 1.52
CA LEU A 135 -17.51 -12.36 2.81
C LEU A 135 -19.00 -12.05 2.67
N GLU A 136 -19.37 -11.23 1.69
CA GLU A 136 -20.75 -10.82 1.45
C GLU A 136 -21.62 -11.95 0.87
N GLU A 137 -21.03 -12.86 0.11
CA GLU A 137 -21.75 -13.95 -0.56
C GLU A 137 -21.69 -15.27 0.23
N SER A 138 -20.68 -15.50 1.05
CA SER A 138 -20.54 -16.73 1.82
C SER A 138 -21.52 -16.79 2.99
N MET A 139 -22.47 -17.72 2.90
CA MET A 139 -23.39 -17.98 4.00
C MET A 139 -22.66 -18.50 5.26
N THR A 140 -21.64 -19.35 5.07
CA THR A 140 -20.78 -19.86 6.15
C THR A 140 -20.18 -18.74 6.97
N LEU A 141 -19.62 -17.74 6.31
CA LEU A 141 -18.98 -16.62 6.98
C LEU A 141 -19.98 -15.67 7.63
N LYS A 142 -21.13 -15.43 7.00
CA LYS A 142 -22.21 -14.63 7.60
C LYS A 142 -22.69 -15.25 8.90
N LEU A 143 -23.01 -16.53 8.90
CA LEU A 143 -23.43 -17.25 10.10
C LEU A 143 -22.34 -17.27 11.16
N TRP A 144 -21.06 -17.40 10.74
CA TRP A 144 -19.93 -17.32 11.66
C TRP A 144 -19.85 -15.96 12.36
N LEU A 145 -19.97 -14.87 11.61
CA LEU A 145 -19.94 -13.51 12.17
C LEU A 145 -21.16 -13.26 13.08
N GLU A 146 -22.34 -13.71 12.68
CA GLU A 146 -23.56 -13.61 13.48
C GLU A 146 -23.44 -14.35 14.81
N ASP A 147 -22.89 -15.58 14.80
CA ASP A 147 -22.66 -16.37 16.01
C ASP A 147 -21.67 -15.71 16.99
N LEU A 148 -20.75 -14.90 16.48
CA LEU A 148 -19.82 -14.09 17.27
C LEU A 148 -20.37 -12.70 17.64
N GLY A 149 -21.54 -12.34 17.17
CA GLY A 149 -22.13 -10.99 17.37
C GLY A 149 -21.38 -9.89 16.64
N LEU A 150 -20.69 -10.22 15.53
CA LEU A 150 -19.87 -9.31 14.75
C LEU A 150 -20.59 -8.86 13.47
N GLU A 151 -20.39 -7.60 13.11
CA GLU A 151 -20.91 -7.01 11.87
C GLU A 151 -19.78 -6.72 10.89
N LEU A 152 -20.02 -7.03 9.60
CA LEU A 152 -19.06 -6.71 8.54
C LEU A 152 -19.03 -5.19 8.28
N PRO A 153 -17.88 -4.52 8.45
CA PRO A 153 -17.78 -3.09 8.20
C PRO A 153 -17.85 -2.76 6.70
N PRO A 154 -18.16 -1.51 6.32
CA PRO A 154 -18.06 -1.06 4.93
C PRO A 154 -16.67 -1.27 4.34
N ALA A 155 -16.57 -1.47 2.99
CA ALA A 155 -15.30 -1.75 2.31
C ALA A 155 -14.22 -0.71 2.57
N SER A 156 -14.60 0.57 2.52
CA SER A 156 -13.66 1.67 2.76
C SER A 156 -13.11 1.64 4.18
N THR A 157 -13.97 1.39 5.17
CA THR A 157 -13.57 1.27 6.57
C THR A 157 -12.64 0.08 6.79
N LEU A 158 -12.95 -1.07 6.17
CA LEU A 158 -12.13 -2.25 6.27
C LEU A 158 -10.75 -2.05 5.63
N SER A 159 -10.70 -1.45 4.44
CA SER A 159 -9.44 -1.10 3.76
C SER A 159 -8.59 -0.13 4.58
N ASP A 160 -9.20 0.90 5.16
CA ASP A 160 -8.52 1.85 6.05
C ASP A 160 -7.89 1.16 7.26
N ASN A 161 -8.65 0.25 7.90
CA ASN A 161 -8.18 -0.46 9.08
C ASN A 161 -7.08 -1.49 8.75
N LEU A 162 -7.18 -2.18 7.60
CA LEU A 162 -6.11 -3.07 7.11
C LEU A 162 -4.80 -2.32 6.87
N ASN A 163 -4.89 -1.10 6.34
CA ASN A 163 -3.72 -0.25 6.10
C ASN A 163 -3.16 0.33 7.42
N ALA A 164 -3.96 0.43 8.47
CA ALA A 164 -3.51 0.88 9.77
C ALA A 164 -2.65 -0.16 10.51
N VAL A 165 -2.81 -1.46 10.19
CA VAL A 165 -2.02 -2.53 10.82
C VAL A 165 -0.55 -2.42 10.43
N SER A 166 0.31 -2.16 11.41
CA SER A 166 1.74 -1.92 11.23
C SER A 166 2.51 -3.19 10.80
N ASN A 167 3.68 -3.00 10.21
CA ASN A 167 4.56 -4.11 9.87
C ASN A 167 5.07 -4.83 11.15
N SER A 168 5.22 -4.12 12.26
CA SER A 168 5.56 -4.70 13.56
C SER A 168 4.47 -5.68 14.01
N THR A 169 3.22 -5.24 14.00
CA THR A 169 2.06 -6.08 14.36
C THR A 169 1.93 -7.29 13.45
N ARG A 170 2.14 -7.12 12.13
CA ARG A 170 2.16 -8.26 11.18
C ARG A 170 3.25 -9.28 11.52
N SER A 171 4.43 -8.82 11.93
CA SER A 171 5.53 -9.69 12.36
C SER A 171 5.18 -10.42 13.65
N GLN A 172 4.55 -9.74 14.61
CA GLN A 172 4.09 -10.35 15.86
C GLN A 172 3.01 -11.42 15.63
N ILE A 173 2.04 -11.14 14.74
CA ILE A 173 1.03 -12.12 14.31
C ILE A 173 1.72 -13.37 13.77
N HIS A 174 2.69 -13.23 12.90
CA HIS A 174 3.42 -14.36 12.34
C HIS A 174 4.16 -15.16 13.43
N GLN A 175 4.82 -14.50 14.37
CA GLN A 175 5.48 -15.19 15.49
C GLN A 175 4.51 -15.95 16.39
N VAL A 176 3.34 -15.38 16.65
CA VAL A 176 2.28 -16.06 17.40
C VAL A 176 1.80 -17.32 16.68
N GLN A 177 1.60 -17.22 15.36
CA GLN A 177 1.21 -18.37 14.55
C GLN A 177 2.27 -19.48 14.58
N LEU A 178 3.56 -19.14 14.56
CA LEU A 178 4.64 -20.12 14.72
C LEU A 178 4.62 -20.79 16.11
N ARG A 179 4.38 -20.04 17.19
CA ARG A 179 4.22 -20.61 18.53
C ARG A 179 3.01 -21.55 18.62
N TYR A 180 1.90 -21.17 17.98
CA TYR A 180 0.72 -22.03 17.89
C TYR A 180 1.01 -23.34 17.17
N ILE A 181 1.72 -23.31 16.02
CA ILE A 181 2.14 -24.49 15.26
C ILE A 181 2.98 -25.42 16.14
N LEU A 182 3.95 -24.87 16.88
CA LEU A 182 4.81 -25.61 17.78
C LEU A 182 4.00 -26.26 18.91
N HIS A 183 3.12 -25.48 19.56
CA HIS A 183 2.28 -25.95 20.66
C HIS A 183 1.33 -27.07 20.22
N ARG A 184 0.79 -27.00 19.03
CA ARG A 184 -0.07 -28.02 18.43
C ARG A 184 0.69 -29.26 17.96
N GLY A 185 2.02 -29.26 18.03
CA GLY A 185 2.87 -30.34 17.51
C GLY A 185 2.77 -30.52 15.99
N LEU A 186 2.35 -29.48 15.28
CA LEU A 186 2.24 -29.50 13.82
C LEU A 186 3.63 -29.48 13.17
N ASP A 187 4.62 -28.84 13.81
CA ASP A 187 6.03 -28.87 13.43
C ASP A 187 6.91 -28.66 14.69
N ASP A 188 8.15 -29.14 14.66
CA ASP A 188 9.15 -28.97 15.70
C ASP A 188 10.24 -27.95 15.32
N PHE A 189 10.20 -27.43 14.08
CA PHE A 189 11.13 -26.49 13.50
C PHE A 189 12.62 -26.88 13.53
N GLN A 190 12.92 -28.18 13.76
CA GLN A 190 14.31 -28.66 13.81
C GLN A 190 14.99 -28.66 12.44
N LYS A 191 14.23 -28.70 11.37
CA LYS A 191 14.73 -28.63 10.00
C LYS A 191 14.25 -27.34 9.34
N CYS A 192 15.20 -26.58 8.82
CA CYS A 192 14.93 -25.35 8.11
C CYS A 192 15.55 -25.41 6.72
N PHE A 193 14.79 -25.04 5.70
CA PHE A 193 15.22 -24.90 4.32
C PHE A 193 15.10 -23.44 3.92
N ILE A 194 16.18 -22.90 3.38
CA ILE A 194 16.20 -21.52 2.88
C ILE A 194 16.23 -21.58 1.36
N ASP A 195 15.27 -20.89 0.73
CA ASP A 195 15.20 -20.76 -0.72
C ASP A 195 14.78 -19.35 -1.10
N SER A 196 15.21 -18.91 -2.26
CA SER A 196 14.75 -17.65 -2.83
C SER A 196 13.81 -17.91 -4.00
N THR A 197 12.81 -17.09 -4.14
CA THR A 197 11.92 -17.12 -5.29
C THR A 197 11.88 -15.75 -5.96
N ALA A 198 11.54 -15.72 -7.26
CA ALA A 198 11.24 -14.47 -7.94
C ALA A 198 9.74 -14.20 -7.81
N VAL A 199 9.38 -13.06 -7.25
CA VAL A 199 8.00 -12.60 -7.13
C VAL A 199 7.85 -11.38 -8.03
N GLU A 200 6.95 -11.47 -9.00
CA GLU A 200 6.63 -10.33 -9.86
C GLU A 200 5.97 -9.21 -9.06
N ALA A 201 6.48 -7.98 -9.21
CA ALA A 201 5.77 -6.81 -8.75
C ALA A 201 4.54 -6.59 -9.63
N ASN A 202 3.48 -6.00 -9.05
CA ASN A 202 2.30 -5.61 -9.81
C ASN A 202 2.60 -4.38 -10.69
N THR A 203 3.47 -4.58 -11.68
CA THR A 203 3.91 -3.53 -12.60
C THR A 203 3.92 -4.06 -14.02
N GLU A 204 3.55 -3.22 -14.97
CA GLU A 204 3.75 -3.55 -16.38
C GLU A 204 5.23 -3.45 -16.72
N ARG A 205 5.67 -4.20 -17.73
CA ARG A 205 7.04 -4.08 -18.26
C ARG A 205 7.27 -2.64 -18.75
N PRO A 206 8.15 -1.88 -18.10
CA PRO A 206 8.34 -0.48 -18.42
C PRO A 206 9.13 -0.34 -19.73
N THR A 207 8.61 0.44 -20.66
CA THR A 207 9.37 0.99 -21.77
C THR A 207 9.78 2.41 -21.43
N ASP A 208 10.89 2.91 -21.99
CA ASP A 208 11.34 4.29 -21.72
C ASP A 208 10.24 5.30 -22.06
N SER A 209 9.48 5.08 -23.14
CA SER A 209 8.37 5.93 -23.53
C SER A 209 7.19 5.86 -22.57
N SER A 210 6.86 4.68 -22.07
CA SER A 210 5.73 4.49 -21.16
C SER A 210 5.99 5.12 -19.78
N ILE A 211 7.23 5.04 -19.27
CA ILE A 211 7.64 5.69 -18.01
C ILE A 211 7.41 7.20 -18.09
N LEU A 212 7.88 7.84 -19.15
CA LEU A 212 7.73 9.29 -19.35
C LEU A 212 6.25 9.71 -19.35
N VAL A 213 5.41 8.98 -20.09
CA VAL A 213 3.98 9.28 -20.20
C VAL A 213 3.23 9.04 -18.88
N ARG A 214 3.60 8.00 -18.13
CA ARG A 214 2.98 7.69 -16.83
C ARG A 214 3.33 8.71 -15.76
N LEU A 215 4.59 9.15 -15.68
CA LEU A 215 4.99 10.21 -14.75
C LEU A 215 4.20 11.49 -14.99
N ILE A 216 4.08 11.91 -16.25
CA ILE A 216 3.22 13.04 -16.60
C ILE A 216 1.77 12.77 -16.20
N GLY A 217 1.26 11.56 -16.43
CA GLY A 217 -0.09 11.17 -16.03
C GLY A 217 -0.34 11.29 -14.52
N ARG A 218 0.63 10.90 -13.70
CA ARG A 218 0.56 11.05 -12.24
C ARG A 218 0.51 12.52 -11.84
N VAL A 219 1.43 13.34 -12.38
CA VAL A 219 1.44 14.79 -12.13
C VAL A 219 0.10 15.43 -12.54
N CYS A 220 -0.44 15.07 -13.72
CA CYS A 220 -1.74 15.56 -14.15
C CYS A 220 -2.88 15.15 -13.22
N THR A 221 -2.85 13.90 -12.70
CA THR A 221 -3.88 13.41 -11.80
C THR A 221 -3.81 14.11 -10.44
N ILE A 222 -2.63 14.26 -9.86
CA ILE A 222 -2.45 14.94 -8.57
C ILE A 222 -2.76 16.42 -8.74
N GLY A 223 -2.16 17.09 -9.72
CA GLY A 223 -2.35 18.52 -10.01
C GLY A 223 -3.79 18.88 -10.34
N GLY A 224 -4.51 17.96 -10.98
CA GLY A 224 -5.92 18.12 -11.30
C GLY A 224 -6.89 17.94 -10.13
N ASN A 225 -6.43 17.36 -9.02
CA ASN A 225 -7.23 17.20 -7.82
C ASN A 225 -6.96 18.28 -6.75
N LEU A 226 -6.06 19.24 -7.01
CA LEU A 226 -5.70 20.29 -6.06
C LEU A 226 -6.90 21.18 -5.67
N HIS A 227 -7.88 21.36 -6.58
CA HIS A 227 -9.12 22.07 -6.28
C HIS A 227 -9.92 21.49 -5.09
N ARG A 228 -9.80 20.17 -4.85
CA ARG A 228 -10.43 19.53 -3.69
C ARG A 228 -9.81 19.95 -2.37
N LEU A 229 -8.64 20.58 -2.43
CA LEU A 229 -7.92 21.14 -1.30
C LEU A 229 -8.02 22.67 -1.24
N ASP A 230 -8.90 23.28 -2.06
CA ASP A 230 -9.04 24.71 -2.26
C ASP A 230 -7.74 25.38 -2.78
N LEU A 231 -6.95 24.64 -3.52
CA LEU A 231 -5.73 25.12 -4.20
C LEU A 231 -5.97 25.29 -5.69
N PRO A 232 -5.25 26.20 -6.35
CA PRO A 232 -5.36 26.36 -7.79
C PRO A 232 -4.91 25.10 -8.52
N ASP A 233 -5.73 24.65 -9.46
CA ASP A 233 -5.38 23.53 -10.32
C ASP A 233 -4.21 23.88 -11.23
N MET A 234 -3.36 22.89 -11.47
CA MET A 234 -2.33 22.99 -12.52
C MET A 234 -3.01 22.81 -13.87
N ASN A 235 -3.47 23.90 -14.48
CA ASN A 235 -4.09 24.05 -15.81
C ASN A 235 -4.54 22.76 -16.54
N GLN A 236 -5.67 22.19 -16.10
CA GLN A 236 -6.12 20.86 -16.47
C GLN A 236 -6.39 20.65 -17.96
N SER A 237 -7.07 21.57 -18.64
CA SER A 237 -7.51 21.36 -20.03
C SER A 237 -6.34 21.17 -20.99
N GLY A 238 -5.36 22.03 -20.95
CA GLY A 238 -4.19 21.90 -21.82
C GLY A 238 -3.23 20.76 -21.46
N LEU A 239 -3.25 20.29 -20.19
CA LEU A 239 -2.43 19.15 -19.74
C LEU A 239 -2.98 17.82 -20.22
N LEU A 240 -4.28 17.63 -20.18
CA LEU A 240 -4.94 16.39 -20.63
C LEU A 240 -4.73 16.16 -22.13
N GLU A 241 -4.86 17.20 -22.95
CA GLU A 241 -4.59 17.11 -24.40
C GLU A 241 -3.13 16.75 -24.67
N GLN A 242 -2.19 17.40 -23.99
CA GLN A 242 -0.76 17.10 -24.12
C GLN A 242 -0.43 15.70 -23.65
N GLN A 243 -1.06 15.21 -22.58
CA GLN A 243 -0.91 13.83 -22.12
C GLN A 243 -1.41 12.84 -23.17
N GLN A 244 -2.55 13.09 -23.80
CA GLN A 244 -3.07 12.25 -24.88
C GLN A 244 -2.14 12.20 -26.09
N GLU A 245 -1.58 13.34 -26.50
CA GLU A 245 -0.59 13.39 -27.59
C GLU A 245 0.66 12.57 -27.25
N LEU A 246 1.16 12.67 -26.00
CA LEU A 246 2.33 11.89 -25.55
C LEU A 246 2.02 10.39 -25.49
N ARG A 247 0.80 10.00 -25.09
CA ARG A 247 0.35 8.60 -25.16
C ARG A 247 0.34 8.09 -26.59
N GLY A 248 -0.17 8.88 -27.53
CA GLY A 248 -0.15 8.52 -28.96
C GLY A 248 1.27 8.32 -29.50
N LEU A 249 2.23 9.17 -29.11
CA LEU A 249 3.64 8.99 -29.48
C LEU A 249 4.24 7.72 -28.87
N SER A 250 3.96 7.44 -27.57
CA SER A 250 4.43 6.23 -26.90
C SER A 250 3.89 4.97 -27.58
N GLN A 251 2.60 4.92 -27.90
CA GLN A 251 2.01 3.79 -28.62
C GLN A 251 2.64 3.56 -30.00
N GLN A 252 2.93 4.65 -30.74
CA GLN A 252 3.62 4.53 -32.03
C GLN A 252 5.04 3.99 -31.86
N ILE A 253 5.76 4.37 -30.81
CA ILE A 253 7.09 3.86 -30.48
C ILE A 253 7.00 2.38 -30.17
N ASP A 254 6.07 1.97 -29.31
CA ASP A 254 5.89 0.57 -28.90
C ASP A 254 5.51 -0.33 -30.09
N PHE A 255 4.68 0.17 -31.00
CA PHE A 255 4.34 -0.53 -32.23
C PHE A 255 5.55 -0.79 -33.15
N LEU A 256 6.58 0.04 -33.07
CA LEU A 256 7.81 -0.12 -33.86
C LEU A 256 8.87 -0.96 -33.15
N ASN A 257 8.69 -1.30 -31.86
CA ASN A 257 9.63 -2.12 -31.12
C ASN A 257 9.77 -3.51 -31.73
N GLY A 258 11.03 -4.00 -31.81
CA GLY A 258 11.33 -5.33 -32.35
C GLY A 258 11.21 -5.48 -33.86
N LYS A 259 10.80 -4.44 -34.59
CA LYS A 259 10.70 -4.50 -36.06
C LYS A 259 12.01 -4.08 -36.72
N ALA A 260 12.54 -4.91 -37.58
CA ALA A 260 13.71 -4.60 -38.40
C ALA A 260 13.44 -3.36 -39.29
N ARG A 261 14.47 -2.57 -39.57
CA ARG A 261 14.43 -1.35 -40.42
C ARG A 261 13.59 -0.18 -39.88
N THR A 262 13.14 -0.20 -38.62
CA THR A 262 12.33 0.90 -38.06
C THR A 262 13.11 1.82 -37.12
N GLU A 263 14.40 1.58 -36.92
CA GLU A 263 15.23 2.31 -35.93
C GLU A 263 15.25 3.83 -36.16
N ALA A 264 15.48 4.27 -37.37
CA ALA A 264 15.50 5.70 -37.70
C ALA A 264 14.15 6.38 -37.42
N ARG A 265 13.04 5.69 -37.75
CA ARG A 265 11.69 6.21 -37.47
C ARG A 265 11.42 6.24 -35.97
N ARG A 266 11.84 5.20 -35.25
CA ARG A 266 11.74 5.12 -33.80
C ARG A 266 12.52 6.24 -33.11
N LYS A 267 13.78 6.48 -33.49
CA LYS A 267 14.58 7.61 -33.00
C LYS A 267 13.90 8.95 -33.22
N LYS A 268 13.32 9.17 -34.41
CA LYS A 268 12.56 10.41 -34.70
C LYS A 268 11.37 10.60 -33.76
N LEU A 269 10.62 9.53 -33.45
CA LEU A 269 9.50 9.60 -32.51
C LEU A 269 9.97 9.85 -31.08
N TYR A 270 11.06 9.20 -30.64
CA TYR A 270 11.66 9.48 -29.33
C TYR A 270 12.15 10.93 -29.22
N PHE A 271 12.78 11.47 -30.25
CA PHE A 271 13.17 12.89 -30.28
C PHE A 271 11.96 13.82 -30.10
N GLN A 272 10.86 13.56 -30.80
CA GLN A 272 9.62 14.30 -30.64
C GLN A 272 9.04 14.19 -29.22
N LEU A 273 9.02 12.96 -28.68
CA LEU A 273 8.55 12.69 -27.31
C LEU A 273 9.38 13.46 -26.29
N LEU A 274 10.72 13.32 -26.30
CA LEU A 274 11.63 14.00 -25.39
C LEU A 274 11.53 15.52 -25.46
N ARG A 275 11.42 16.07 -26.67
CA ARG A 275 11.24 17.52 -26.87
C ARG A 275 9.92 18.03 -26.24
N ARG A 276 8.82 17.26 -26.38
CA ARG A 276 7.52 17.62 -25.80
C ARG A 276 7.55 17.47 -24.28
N VAL A 277 8.08 16.37 -23.78
CA VAL A 277 8.27 16.11 -22.35
C VAL A 277 9.07 17.23 -21.69
N GLY A 278 10.20 17.64 -22.29
CA GLY A 278 11.04 18.71 -21.75
C GLY A 278 10.33 20.06 -21.67
N ARG A 279 9.51 20.41 -22.69
CA ARG A 279 8.70 21.63 -22.66
C ARG A 279 7.61 21.58 -21.59
N LEU A 280 6.92 20.45 -21.50
CA LEU A 280 5.85 20.23 -20.53
C LEU A 280 6.39 20.26 -19.11
N ARG A 281 7.51 19.58 -18.84
CA ARG A 281 8.17 19.60 -17.52
C ARG A 281 8.52 21.03 -17.08
N LYS A 282 9.10 21.86 -17.96
CA LYS A 282 9.42 23.25 -17.65
C LYS A 282 8.18 24.09 -17.30
N ARG A 283 7.04 23.80 -17.93
CA ARG A 283 5.76 24.43 -17.61
C ARG A 283 5.27 23.96 -16.23
N LEU A 284 5.23 22.63 -16.01
CA LEU A 284 4.76 22.05 -14.76
C LEU A 284 5.58 22.49 -13.53
N LEU A 285 6.89 22.70 -13.69
CA LEU A 285 7.72 23.28 -12.63
C LEU A 285 7.31 24.70 -12.26
N ARG A 286 6.96 25.53 -13.25
CA ARG A 286 6.48 26.89 -12.99
C ARG A 286 5.11 26.89 -12.33
N ASP A 287 4.22 26.00 -12.79
CA ASP A 287 2.89 25.86 -12.22
C ASP A 287 2.98 25.35 -10.77
N LEU A 288 3.84 24.36 -10.49
CA LEU A 288 4.13 23.85 -9.14
C LEU A 288 4.60 24.97 -8.21
N GLU A 289 5.54 25.80 -8.66
CA GLU A 289 6.05 26.91 -7.87
C GLU A 289 4.98 27.99 -7.62
N SER A 290 4.10 28.22 -8.58
CA SER A 290 2.95 29.12 -8.41
C SER A 290 1.98 28.60 -7.36
N VAL A 291 1.64 27.29 -7.40
CA VAL A 291 0.75 26.66 -6.40
C VAL A 291 1.39 26.65 -5.02
N ARG A 292 2.70 26.38 -4.94
CA ARG A 292 3.45 26.42 -3.66
C ARG A 292 3.36 27.80 -3.01
N ARG A 293 3.65 28.86 -3.75
CA ARG A 293 3.51 30.25 -3.25
C ARG A 293 2.08 30.56 -2.83
N ASN A 294 1.09 30.08 -3.58
CA ASN A 294 -0.30 30.24 -3.19
C ASN A 294 -0.57 29.54 -1.86
N LEU A 295 -0.15 28.28 -1.68
CA LEU A 295 -0.32 27.53 -0.44
C LEU A 295 0.36 28.22 0.74
N GLU A 296 1.57 28.74 0.55
CA GLU A 296 2.32 29.47 1.58
C GLU A 296 1.61 30.75 2.02
N SER A 297 1.00 31.47 1.08
CA SER A 297 0.27 32.71 1.35
C SER A 297 -1.12 32.51 1.95
N ARG A 298 -1.68 31.31 1.86
CA ARG A 298 -3.05 30.97 2.35
C ARG A 298 -3.01 30.71 3.84
N THR A 299 -3.54 31.66 4.62
CA THR A 299 -3.73 31.52 6.08
C THR A 299 -5.14 31.02 6.45
N ASP A 300 -6.02 30.92 5.46
CA ASP A 300 -7.43 30.54 5.61
C ASP A 300 -7.70 29.03 5.41
N LEU A 301 -6.65 28.25 5.10
CA LEU A 301 -6.79 26.80 4.90
C LEU A 301 -6.71 26.04 6.24
N PRO A 302 -7.66 25.11 6.48
CA PRO A 302 -7.59 24.22 7.62
C PRO A 302 -6.29 23.38 7.61
N PRO A 303 -5.72 23.05 8.80
CA PRO A 303 -4.50 22.27 8.92
C PRO A 303 -4.47 20.98 8.12
N SER A 304 -5.57 20.22 8.13
CA SER A 304 -5.68 18.96 7.40
C SER A 304 -5.59 19.15 5.87
N ARG A 305 -6.15 20.23 5.34
CA ARG A 305 -6.07 20.55 3.89
C ARG A 305 -4.70 21.06 3.53
N ARG A 306 -4.08 21.86 4.41
CA ARG A 306 -2.74 22.38 4.21
C ARG A 306 -1.71 21.26 4.14
N LEU A 307 -1.71 20.33 5.10
CA LEU A 307 -0.81 19.17 5.11
C LEU A 307 -0.98 18.29 3.86
N LYS A 308 -2.23 18.03 3.44
CA LYS A 308 -2.50 17.31 2.18
C LYS A 308 -2.04 18.07 0.95
N GLY A 309 -2.12 19.38 0.96
CA GLY A 309 -1.59 20.25 -0.10
C GLY A 309 -0.07 20.15 -0.20
N GLU A 310 0.63 20.23 0.93
CA GLU A 310 2.08 20.07 1.01
C GLU A 310 2.53 18.68 0.54
N GLU A 311 1.84 17.62 0.94
CA GLU A 311 2.06 16.25 0.47
C GLU A 311 1.85 16.13 -1.05
N ALA A 312 0.76 16.69 -1.58
CA ALA A 312 0.49 16.67 -3.01
C ALA A 312 1.57 17.40 -3.82
N LEU A 313 2.04 18.57 -3.35
CA LEU A 313 3.12 19.31 -4.00
C LEU A 313 4.46 18.59 -3.92
N TRP A 314 4.73 17.91 -2.80
CA TRP A 314 5.90 17.06 -2.67
C TRP A 314 5.89 15.91 -3.65
N LEU A 315 4.77 15.17 -3.77
CA LEU A 315 4.61 14.07 -4.74
C LEU A 315 4.78 14.55 -6.19
N ILE A 316 4.24 15.72 -6.55
CA ILE A 316 4.43 16.30 -7.88
C ILE A 316 5.92 16.63 -8.12
N ALA A 317 6.62 17.19 -7.13
CA ALA A 317 8.04 17.50 -7.24
C ALA A 317 8.90 16.25 -7.45
N GLU A 318 8.62 15.17 -6.69
CA GLU A 318 9.26 13.86 -6.84
C GLU A 318 9.02 13.28 -8.26
N ASP A 319 7.78 13.31 -8.75
CA ASP A 319 7.46 12.82 -10.09
C ASP A 319 8.13 13.66 -11.21
N LEU A 320 8.28 14.97 -11.02
CA LEU A 320 8.98 15.84 -11.98
C LEU A 320 10.51 15.63 -11.94
N SER A 321 11.08 15.26 -10.79
CA SER A 321 12.47 14.85 -10.67
C SER A 321 12.71 13.50 -11.34
N ALA A 322 11.85 12.53 -11.08
CA ALA A 322 11.87 11.23 -11.74
C ALA A 322 11.70 11.35 -13.27
N LEU A 323 10.86 12.28 -13.73
CA LEU A 323 10.67 12.56 -15.15
C LEU A 323 11.95 13.07 -15.82
N GLU A 324 12.73 13.90 -15.14
CA GLU A 324 14.04 14.36 -15.62
C GLU A 324 15.03 13.20 -15.74
N GLN A 325 15.13 12.39 -14.70
CA GLN A 325 15.97 11.19 -14.69
C GLN A 325 15.59 10.25 -15.83
N ALA A 326 14.30 9.94 -15.99
CA ALA A 326 13.82 9.08 -17.06
C ALA A 326 14.10 9.65 -18.45
N ALA A 327 13.93 10.96 -18.63
CA ALA A 327 14.22 11.62 -19.91
C ALA A 327 15.72 11.58 -20.24
N ASN A 328 16.59 11.78 -19.25
CA ASN A 328 18.04 11.67 -19.42
C ASN A 328 18.45 10.23 -19.81
N VAL A 329 17.95 9.23 -19.06
CA VAL A 329 18.21 7.81 -19.36
C VAL A 329 17.72 7.46 -20.78
N CYS A 330 16.53 7.90 -21.14
CA CYS A 330 15.97 7.69 -22.48
C CYS A 330 16.82 8.36 -23.57
N GLN A 331 17.31 9.59 -23.37
CA GLN A 331 18.20 10.30 -24.28
C GLN A 331 19.48 9.51 -24.52
N ARG A 332 20.19 9.13 -23.44
CA ARG A 332 21.45 8.38 -23.53
C ARG A 332 21.28 7.01 -24.20
N ARG A 333 20.23 6.27 -23.83
CA ARG A 333 19.98 4.93 -24.38
C ARG A 333 19.55 4.93 -25.84
N VAL A 334 18.62 5.81 -26.21
CA VAL A 334 17.97 5.75 -27.51
C VAL A 334 18.67 6.63 -28.54
N MET A 335 19.07 7.83 -28.14
CA MET A 335 19.71 8.78 -29.08
C MET A 335 21.20 8.55 -29.20
N GLU A 336 21.88 8.32 -28.06
CA GLU A 336 23.34 8.19 -27.97
C GLU A 336 23.79 6.72 -27.98
N GLN A 337 22.85 5.78 -27.90
CA GLN A 337 23.09 4.33 -27.89
C GLN A 337 24.01 3.86 -26.73
N GLU A 338 23.97 4.60 -25.63
CA GLU A 338 24.75 4.31 -24.45
C GLU A 338 24.15 3.11 -23.66
N LYS A 339 25.03 2.27 -23.11
CA LYS A 339 24.64 1.19 -22.20
C LYS A 339 24.49 1.73 -20.77
N VAL A 340 23.33 2.29 -20.44
CA VAL A 340 23.06 2.87 -19.11
C VAL A 340 22.95 1.76 -18.06
N PRO A 341 23.60 1.91 -16.88
CA PRO A 341 23.48 0.97 -15.76
C PRO A 341 22.02 0.81 -15.27
N VAL A 342 21.72 -0.38 -14.73
CA VAL A 342 20.37 -0.67 -14.21
C VAL A 342 20.00 0.24 -13.04
N ALA A 343 20.96 0.56 -12.18
CA ALA A 343 20.75 1.42 -11.01
C ALA A 343 20.30 2.86 -11.36
N GLU A 344 20.58 3.33 -12.58
CA GLU A 344 20.15 4.65 -13.04
C GLU A 344 18.73 4.64 -13.66
N LYS A 345 18.18 3.44 -13.91
CA LYS A 345 16.88 3.29 -14.58
C LYS A 345 15.73 3.27 -13.57
N ILE A 346 14.65 3.92 -13.91
CA ILE A 346 13.38 3.71 -13.23
C ILE A 346 12.76 2.42 -13.78
N ILE A 347 12.66 1.42 -12.92
CA ILE A 347 12.18 0.08 -13.31
C ILE A 347 10.67 -0.01 -13.15
N SER A 348 10.13 0.58 -12.09
CA SER A 348 8.69 0.65 -11.82
C SER A 348 8.33 2.02 -11.24
N LEU A 349 7.16 2.53 -11.57
CA LEU A 349 6.62 3.78 -11.00
C LEU A 349 5.67 3.52 -9.84
N SER A 350 5.08 2.34 -9.78
CA SER A 350 4.17 1.94 -8.71
C SER A 350 4.91 1.29 -7.54
N ASP A 351 6.16 0.91 -7.76
CA ASP A 351 6.95 0.15 -6.81
C ASP A 351 8.44 0.46 -7.04
N SER A 352 8.96 1.46 -6.33
CA SER A 352 10.33 1.96 -6.46
C SER A 352 11.39 0.93 -6.08
N ASP A 353 11.02 -0.03 -5.23
CA ASP A 353 11.93 -1.04 -4.68
C ASP A 353 12.01 -2.28 -5.59
N ALA A 354 11.11 -2.39 -6.57
CA ALA A 354 11.16 -3.47 -7.55
C ALA A 354 12.40 -3.37 -8.43
N SER A 355 13.02 -4.50 -8.69
CA SER A 355 14.22 -4.60 -9.52
C SER A 355 14.12 -5.70 -10.58
N PHE A 356 15.06 -5.72 -11.52
CA PHE A 356 15.17 -6.83 -12.47
C PHE A 356 15.71 -8.07 -11.78
N ILE A 357 14.90 -9.11 -11.68
CA ILE A 357 15.26 -10.39 -11.09
C ILE A 357 15.50 -11.40 -12.20
N VAL A 358 16.71 -11.97 -12.21
CA VAL A 358 17.09 -13.05 -13.11
C VAL A 358 17.20 -14.33 -12.28
N LYS A 359 16.28 -15.28 -12.49
CA LYS A 359 16.35 -16.61 -11.87
C LYS A 359 16.25 -17.67 -12.95
N GLY A 360 17.15 -18.65 -12.94
CA GLY A 360 17.11 -19.81 -13.85
C GLY A 360 17.52 -19.54 -15.31
N GLY A 361 18.08 -18.38 -15.62
CA GLY A 361 18.74 -18.11 -16.93
C GLY A 361 17.83 -17.76 -18.11
N TRP A 362 16.50 -17.87 -18.00
CA TRP A 362 15.60 -17.72 -19.16
C TRP A 362 14.65 -16.53 -19.11
N ASN A 363 14.16 -16.16 -17.94
CA ASN A 363 13.19 -15.06 -17.83
C ASN A 363 13.65 -14.02 -16.81
N THR A 364 13.71 -12.77 -17.25
CA THR A 364 13.87 -11.63 -16.35
C THR A 364 12.49 -11.11 -15.98
N VAL A 365 12.19 -11.06 -14.67
CA VAL A 365 10.98 -10.46 -14.13
C VAL A 365 11.29 -9.15 -13.44
N VAL A 366 10.34 -8.25 -13.39
CA VAL A 366 10.41 -7.04 -12.57
C VAL A 366 9.71 -7.34 -11.25
N GLY A 367 10.44 -7.23 -10.15
CA GLY A 367 9.88 -7.57 -8.85
C GLY A 367 10.91 -7.72 -7.75
N TYR A 368 10.74 -8.75 -6.95
CA TYR A 368 11.51 -9.02 -5.75
C TYR A 368 12.10 -10.42 -5.75
N ARG A 369 13.17 -10.58 -5.00
CA ARG A 369 13.76 -11.88 -4.71
C ARG A 369 13.71 -12.18 -3.21
N PRO A 370 12.49 -12.44 -2.66
CA PRO A 370 12.36 -12.81 -1.28
C PRO A 370 13.13 -14.11 -0.99
N GLN A 371 13.73 -14.15 0.18
CA GLN A 371 14.32 -15.34 0.77
C GLN A 371 13.37 -15.85 1.82
N LEU A 372 12.95 -17.10 1.67
CA LEU A 372 12.01 -17.78 2.53
C LEU A 372 12.73 -18.86 3.30
N ALA A 373 12.66 -18.79 4.62
CA ALA A 373 13.00 -19.93 5.47
C ALA A 373 11.71 -20.71 5.73
N ARG A 374 11.72 -22.00 5.47
CA ARG A 374 10.60 -22.90 5.74
C ARG A 374 11.03 -24.12 6.51
N SER A 375 10.17 -24.60 7.37
CA SER A 375 10.36 -25.82 8.14
C SER A 375 10.29 -27.08 7.27
N GLY A 376 10.64 -28.22 7.86
CA GLY A 376 10.55 -29.51 7.19
C GLY A 376 9.13 -29.89 6.75
N ARG A 377 8.10 -29.38 7.42
CA ARG A 377 6.70 -29.58 7.05
C ARG A 377 6.10 -28.46 6.20
N GLY A 378 6.93 -27.47 5.80
CA GLY A 378 6.57 -26.44 4.84
C GLY A 378 6.04 -25.15 5.43
N PHE A 379 6.00 -24.96 6.74
CA PHE A 379 5.63 -23.68 7.35
C PHE A 379 6.73 -22.65 7.12
N VAL A 380 6.33 -21.44 6.73
CA VAL A 380 7.26 -20.31 6.58
C VAL A 380 7.66 -19.82 7.97
N THR A 381 8.93 -19.91 8.30
CA THR A 381 9.48 -19.49 9.60
C THR A 381 10.08 -18.10 9.58
N ALA A 382 10.60 -17.68 8.43
CA ALA A 382 11.10 -16.32 8.23
C ALA A 382 10.95 -15.89 6.77
N LEU A 383 10.82 -14.58 6.58
CA LEU A 383 10.82 -13.93 5.28
C LEU A 383 11.80 -12.76 5.34
N LEU A 384 12.79 -12.76 4.46
CA LEU A 384 13.67 -11.63 4.23
C LEU A 384 13.45 -11.11 2.81
N LEU A 385 13.28 -9.80 2.70
CA LEU A 385 13.11 -9.11 1.42
C LEU A 385 14.31 -8.18 1.18
N PRO A 386 15.42 -8.70 0.63
CA PRO A 386 16.58 -7.87 0.32
C PRO A 386 16.28 -6.91 -0.83
N LEU A 387 16.86 -5.73 -0.79
CA LEU A 387 16.79 -4.79 -1.90
C LEU A 387 17.56 -5.33 -3.11
N GLY A 388 16.97 -5.17 -4.28
CA GLY A 388 17.58 -5.59 -5.55
C GLY A 388 17.60 -7.11 -5.75
N ASN A 389 18.52 -7.56 -6.58
CA ASN A 389 18.74 -8.98 -6.92
C ASN A 389 19.91 -9.56 -6.09
N ALA A 390 19.80 -9.50 -4.76
CA ALA A 390 20.85 -10.01 -3.88
C ALA A 390 20.99 -11.53 -3.98
N ALA A 391 22.22 -12.02 -4.01
CA ALA A 391 22.51 -13.46 -4.00
C ALA A 391 22.26 -14.03 -2.58
N GLU A 392 21.79 -15.27 -2.51
CA GLU A 392 21.47 -15.97 -1.25
C GLU A 392 22.64 -15.97 -0.23
N VAL A 393 23.86 -16.09 -0.73
CA VAL A 393 25.09 -16.17 0.10
C VAL A 393 25.49 -14.84 0.75
N ARG A 394 24.93 -13.71 0.31
CA ARG A 394 25.32 -12.38 0.84
C ARG A 394 24.36 -11.83 1.91
N THR A 395 23.30 -12.53 2.17
CA THR A 395 22.22 -12.08 3.08
C THR A 395 22.04 -12.96 4.31
N LEU A 396 22.78 -14.05 4.39
CA LEU A 396 22.96 -14.90 5.57
C LEU A 396 24.25 -14.52 6.29
#